data_8f57d99daa95471085764194e0d40753
#
_entry.id   8f57d99daa95471085764194e0d40753
#
_cell.length_a   1.000
_cell.length_b   1.000
_cell.length_c   1.000
_cell.angle_alpha   90.00
_cell.angle_beta   90.00
_cell.angle_gamma   90.00
#
_symmetry.space_group_name_H-M   'P 1'
#
loop_
_entity.id
_entity.type
_entity.pdbx_description
1 polymer ?
#
loop_
_entity_poly.entity_id
_entity_poly.type
_entity_poly.pdbx_seq_one_letter_code
_entity_poly.pdbx_strand_id
1 'polypeptide(L)'
;MSFFVAKNIIKNYANHRALDDVSIEIPEGAIYGLLGPNGAGKTSLIRIINQITGPDSGELYFKDHKLEPADMNRIGYLPEERGLYKKMKVGEQAVYLARLKGVSRHDAIQQLKAWFEKFGIEAWWDRKVEELSKGMAQKVQFITTVLHEPEMLIFDEADRMLQMGFGQDAEKIAAETR
;
A
#
# COMPACT_ATOMS: atom_id res chain seq x y z
N MET A 1 -1.88 -17.66 14.76
CA MET A 1 -2.51 -17.96 13.45
C MET A 1 -1.81 -17.11 12.40
N SER A 2 -1.69 -17.62 11.18
CA SER A 2 -1.08 -16.86 10.08
C SER A 2 -2.06 -15.83 9.57
N PHE A 3 -1.63 -14.58 9.47
CA PHE A 3 -2.46 -13.49 8.95
C PHE A 3 -2.46 -13.44 7.42
N PHE A 4 -1.30 -13.68 6.83
CA PHE A 4 -1.15 -13.77 5.38
C PHE A 4 -0.20 -14.92 5.02
N VAL A 5 -0.55 -15.70 4.00
CA VAL A 5 0.28 -16.82 3.53
C VAL A 5 0.32 -16.83 2.01
N ALA A 6 1.53 -16.91 1.45
CA ALA A 6 1.75 -17.29 0.06
C ALA A 6 2.44 -18.66 0.04
N LYS A 7 1.93 -19.60 -0.76
CA LYS A 7 2.45 -20.97 -0.84
C LYS A 7 2.86 -21.30 -2.27
N ASN A 8 4.12 -21.74 -2.41
CA ASN A 8 4.67 -22.28 -3.64
C ASN A 8 4.46 -21.37 -4.87
N ILE A 9 4.68 -20.07 -4.68
CA ILE A 9 4.45 -19.07 -5.73
C ILE A 9 5.53 -19.17 -6.80
N ILE A 10 5.09 -19.40 -8.02
CA ILE A 10 5.93 -19.36 -9.23
C ILE A 10 5.46 -18.21 -10.12
N LYS A 11 6.42 -17.46 -10.66
CA LYS A 11 6.14 -16.41 -11.65
C LYS A 11 7.24 -16.34 -12.69
N ASN A 12 6.85 -16.47 -13.96
CA ASN A 12 7.72 -16.33 -15.11
C ASN A 12 7.34 -15.09 -15.92
N TYR A 13 8.33 -14.37 -16.43
CA TYR A 13 8.19 -13.29 -17.39
C TYR A 13 9.07 -13.61 -18.61
N ALA A 14 8.44 -13.84 -19.75
CA ALA A 14 9.14 -14.21 -20.99
C ALA A 14 10.26 -15.26 -20.74
N ASN A 15 11.51 -14.82 -20.69
CA ASN A 15 12.68 -15.69 -20.53
C ASN A 15 13.27 -15.68 -19.10
N HIS A 16 12.58 -15.11 -18.13
CA HIS A 16 13.07 -14.98 -16.75
C HIS A 16 12.05 -15.50 -15.74
N ARG A 17 12.50 -16.42 -14.89
CA ARG A 17 11.73 -16.85 -13.71
C ARG A 17 11.99 -15.88 -12.58
N ALA A 18 11.01 -15.04 -12.29
CA ALA A 18 11.09 -14.01 -11.26
C ALA A 18 10.83 -14.55 -9.85
N LEU A 19 9.97 -15.56 -9.73
CA LEU A 19 9.71 -16.29 -8.48
C LEU A 19 9.76 -17.77 -8.75
N ASP A 20 10.52 -18.51 -7.93
CA ASP A 20 10.71 -19.94 -8.04
C ASP A 20 10.37 -20.61 -6.72
N ASP A 21 9.16 -21.13 -6.63
CA ASP A 21 8.64 -21.85 -5.45
C ASP A 21 8.74 -21.06 -4.14
N VAL A 22 8.38 -19.77 -4.18
CA VAL A 22 8.47 -18.87 -3.04
C VAL A 22 7.28 -19.06 -2.10
N SER A 23 7.59 -19.31 -0.82
CA SER A 23 6.58 -19.38 0.25
C SER A 23 6.92 -18.42 1.36
N ILE A 24 5.92 -17.66 1.82
CA ILE A 24 6.02 -16.76 2.97
C ILE A 24 4.82 -16.92 3.88
N GLU A 25 5.03 -16.71 5.17
CA GLU A 25 4.00 -16.72 6.19
C GLU A 25 4.18 -15.52 7.09
N ILE A 26 3.14 -14.69 7.22
CA ILE A 26 3.15 -13.47 8.01
C ILE A 26 2.19 -13.65 9.18
N PRO A 27 2.67 -13.63 10.43
CA PRO A 27 1.81 -13.65 11.62
C PRO A 27 0.99 -12.36 11.76
N GLU A 28 -0.11 -12.45 12.49
CA GLU A 28 -0.90 -11.27 12.84
C GLU A 28 -0.09 -10.29 13.71
N GLY A 29 -0.22 -8.99 13.42
CA GLY A 29 0.47 -7.92 14.13
C GLY A 29 1.97 -7.87 13.91
N ALA A 30 2.52 -8.65 12.97
CA ALA A 30 3.95 -8.66 12.66
C ALA A 30 4.35 -7.58 11.66
N ILE A 31 5.57 -7.07 11.83
CA ILE A 31 6.29 -6.33 10.78
C ILE A 31 7.17 -7.32 10.04
N TYR A 32 6.92 -7.50 8.75
CA TYR A 32 7.61 -8.45 7.90
C TYR A 32 8.47 -7.74 6.84
N GLY A 33 9.78 -7.98 6.86
CA GLY A 33 10.72 -7.41 5.90
C GLY A 33 11.02 -8.36 4.73
N LEU A 34 10.74 -7.93 3.50
CA LEU A 34 11.11 -8.64 2.29
C LEU A 34 12.45 -8.11 1.76
N LEU A 35 13.54 -8.82 2.05
CA LEU A 35 14.89 -8.40 1.73
C LEU A 35 15.45 -9.17 0.53
N GLY A 36 16.34 -8.54 -0.23
CA GLY A 36 17.03 -9.16 -1.36
C GLY A 36 17.56 -8.13 -2.37
N PRO A 37 18.48 -8.52 -3.26
CA PRO A 37 19.04 -7.64 -4.28
C PRO A 37 17.99 -7.17 -5.29
N ASN A 38 18.36 -6.19 -6.12
CA ASN A 38 17.53 -5.80 -7.26
C ASN A 38 17.36 -6.99 -8.21
N GLY A 39 16.14 -7.19 -8.70
CA GLY A 39 15.81 -8.35 -9.54
C GLY A 39 15.49 -9.65 -8.79
N ALA A 40 15.56 -9.68 -7.46
CA ALA A 40 15.23 -10.88 -6.65
C ALA A 40 13.72 -11.24 -6.61
N GLY A 41 12.88 -10.57 -7.38
CA GLY A 41 11.44 -10.89 -7.46
C GLY A 41 10.56 -10.20 -6.41
N LYS A 42 11.12 -9.34 -5.52
CA LYS A 42 10.36 -8.67 -4.46
C LYS A 42 9.11 -7.94 -4.98
N THR A 43 9.28 -7.05 -5.95
CA THR A 43 8.18 -6.31 -6.58
C THR A 43 7.20 -7.24 -7.31
N SER A 44 7.67 -8.35 -7.88
CA SER A 44 6.79 -9.36 -8.48
C SER A 44 5.89 -10.01 -7.43
N LEU A 45 6.43 -10.38 -6.28
CA LEU A 45 5.66 -10.94 -5.18
C LEU A 45 4.66 -9.91 -4.62
N ILE A 46 5.08 -8.68 -4.40
CA ILE A 46 4.22 -7.58 -3.95
C ILE A 46 3.06 -7.36 -4.94
N ARG A 47 3.33 -7.35 -6.25
CA ARG A 47 2.28 -7.22 -7.27
C ARG A 47 1.30 -8.39 -7.28
N ILE A 48 1.76 -9.60 -6.98
CA ILE A 48 0.91 -10.78 -6.85
C ILE A 48 0.02 -10.68 -5.61
N ILE A 49 0.57 -10.27 -4.47
CA ILE A 49 -0.19 -10.05 -3.23
C ILE A 49 -1.29 -9.01 -3.45
N ASN A 50 -1.00 -7.94 -4.18
CA ASN A 50 -1.96 -6.88 -4.51
C ASN A 50 -2.86 -7.22 -5.71
N GLN A 51 -2.84 -8.44 -6.23
CA GLN A 51 -3.62 -8.91 -7.39
C GLN A 51 -3.46 -8.03 -8.65
N ILE A 52 -2.35 -7.30 -8.76
CA ILE A 52 -1.99 -6.53 -9.97
C ILE A 52 -1.59 -7.51 -11.09
N THR A 53 -0.97 -8.64 -10.72
CA THR A 53 -0.67 -9.75 -11.62
C THR A 53 -0.95 -11.07 -10.91
N GLY A 54 -1.35 -12.11 -11.64
CA GLY A 54 -1.53 -13.43 -11.06
C GLY A 54 -0.20 -14.22 -10.99
N PRO A 55 -0.05 -15.16 -10.06
CA PRO A 55 0.99 -16.16 -10.11
C PRO A 55 0.74 -17.13 -11.25
N ASP A 56 1.79 -17.80 -11.75
CA ASP A 56 1.63 -18.89 -12.72
C ASP A 56 1.26 -20.20 -12.01
N SER A 57 1.71 -20.36 -10.76
CA SER A 57 1.25 -21.41 -9.84
C SER A 57 1.43 -20.95 -8.39
N GLY A 58 0.84 -21.69 -7.45
CA GLY A 58 0.80 -21.40 -6.03
C GLY A 58 -0.49 -20.73 -5.60
N GLU A 59 -0.62 -20.49 -4.32
CA GLU A 59 -1.85 -19.96 -3.71
C GLU A 59 -1.53 -18.90 -2.65
N LEU A 60 -2.44 -17.93 -2.53
CA LEU A 60 -2.38 -16.89 -1.50
C LEU A 60 -3.60 -17.00 -0.58
N TYR A 61 -3.36 -16.78 0.70
CA TYR A 61 -4.39 -16.81 1.73
C TYR A 61 -4.31 -15.53 2.56
N PHE A 62 -5.47 -14.97 2.84
CA PHE A 62 -5.63 -13.81 3.73
C PHE A 62 -6.50 -14.25 4.90
N LYS A 63 -5.91 -14.24 6.11
CA LYS A 63 -6.49 -14.87 7.29
C LYS A 63 -6.81 -16.37 7.04
N ASP A 64 -8.05 -16.75 7.06
CA ASP A 64 -8.53 -18.13 7.03
C ASP A 64 -9.09 -18.57 5.67
N HIS A 65 -9.03 -17.68 4.64
CA HIS A 65 -9.56 -17.97 3.32
C HIS A 65 -8.55 -17.64 2.19
N LYS A 66 -8.81 -18.21 1.01
CA LYS A 66 -8.01 -17.88 -0.18
C LYS A 66 -8.23 -16.43 -0.57
N LEU A 67 -7.12 -15.72 -0.85
CA LEU A 67 -7.13 -14.31 -1.19
C LEU A 67 -8.08 -14.01 -2.36
N GLU A 68 -9.03 -13.12 -2.13
CA GLU A 68 -10.06 -12.72 -3.09
C GLU A 68 -9.94 -11.23 -3.47
N PRO A 69 -10.51 -10.80 -4.62
CA PRO A 69 -10.51 -9.39 -5.01
C PRO A 69 -11.13 -8.43 -3.98
N ALA A 70 -12.10 -8.92 -3.19
CA ALA A 70 -12.74 -8.13 -2.14
C ALA A 70 -11.76 -7.76 -1.00
N ASP A 71 -10.76 -8.60 -0.74
CA ASP A 71 -9.74 -8.34 0.28
C ASP A 71 -8.84 -7.15 -0.04
N MET A 72 -8.79 -6.73 -1.30
CA MET A 72 -8.03 -5.54 -1.70
C MET A 72 -8.52 -4.26 -1.04
N ASN A 73 -9.76 -4.24 -0.53
CA ASN A 73 -10.27 -3.14 0.28
C ASN A 73 -9.71 -3.12 1.71
N ARG A 74 -9.11 -4.23 2.15
CA ARG A 74 -8.50 -4.42 3.48
C ARG A 74 -6.98 -4.35 3.43
N ILE A 75 -6.41 -4.19 2.22
CA ILE A 75 -4.98 -4.10 1.98
C ILE A 75 -4.65 -2.72 1.44
N GLY A 76 -3.76 -2.02 2.14
CA GLY A 76 -3.16 -0.77 1.71
C GLY A 76 -1.83 -1.04 1.02
N TYR A 77 -1.65 -0.50 -0.19
CA TYR A 77 -0.41 -0.63 -0.95
C TYR A 77 0.15 0.73 -1.31
N LEU A 78 1.37 0.99 -0.90
CA LEU A 78 2.14 2.16 -1.28
C LEU A 78 3.23 1.76 -2.27
N PRO A 79 3.03 2.01 -3.58
CA PRO A 79 4.00 1.67 -4.61
C PRO A 79 5.22 2.61 -4.58
N GLU A 80 6.34 2.13 -5.12
CA GLU A 80 7.55 2.95 -5.35
C GLU A 80 7.27 4.16 -6.23
N GLU A 81 6.56 3.94 -7.33
CA GLU A 81 6.20 4.99 -8.28
C GLU A 81 4.90 5.70 -7.89
N ARG A 82 4.81 6.96 -8.27
CA ARG A 82 3.69 7.83 -7.91
C ARG A 82 2.41 7.40 -8.63
N GLY A 83 1.48 6.77 -7.91
CA GLY A 83 0.12 6.44 -8.40
C GLY A 83 -0.82 7.65 -8.49
N LEU A 84 -0.30 8.88 -8.49
CA LEU A 84 -1.12 10.09 -8.46
C LEU A 84 -1.32 10.68 -9.87
N TYR A 85 -2.56 11.07 -10.19
CA TYR A 85 -2.92 11.73 -11.46
C TYR A 85 -2.52 13.21 -11.44
N LYS A 86 -1.54 13.59 -12.24
CA LYS A 86 -0.87 14.91 -12.21
C LYS A 86 -1.84 16.08 -12.33
N LYS A 87 -2.87 16.00 -13.17
CA LYS A 87 -3.80 17.09 -13.46
C LYS A 87 -4.96 17.23 -12.47
N MET A 88 -5.17 16.25 -11.60
CA MET A 88 -6.21 16.32 -10.57
C MET A 88 -5.77 17.17 -9.39
N LYS A 89 -6.75 17.80 -8.71
CA LYS A 89 -6.51 18.40 -7.40
C LYS A 89 -6.25 17.33 -6.35
N VAL A 90 -5.40 17.63 -5.38
CA VAL A 90 -5.00 16.72 -4.30
C VAL A 90 -6.22 16.19 -3.54
N GLY A 91 -7.10 17.08 -3.08
CA GLY A 91 -8.31 16.68 -2.36
C GLY A 91 -9.27 15.84 -3.19
N GLU A 92 -9.48 16.21 -4.47
CA GLU A 92 -10.34 15.42 -5.38
C GLU A 92 -9.81 14.00 -5.59
N GLN A 93 -8.50 13.89 -5.81
CA GLN A 93 -7.87 12.60 -6.02
C GLN A 93 -7.88 11.75 -4.76
N ALA A 94 -7.59 12.35 -3.60
CA ALA A 94 -7.59 11.63 -2.32
C ALA A 94 -8.99 11.07 -2.01
N VAL A 95 -10.05 11.86 -2.22
CA VAL A 95 -11.44 11.40 -2.10
C VAL A 95 -11.74 10.30 -3.12
N TYR A 96 -11.31 10.45 -4.35
CA TYR A 96 -11.51 9.42 -5.39
C TYR A 96 -10.87 8.08 -5.00
N LEU A 97 -9.61 8.09 -4.56
CA LEU A 97 -8.88 6.88 -4.14
C LEU A 97 -9.52 6.22 -2.91
N ALA A 98 -9.96 7.01 -1.92
CA ALA A 98 -10.69 6.51 -0.76
C ALA A 98 -12.00 5.80 -1.16
N ARG A 99 -12.73 6.39 -2.11
CA ARG A 99 -13.96 5.79 -2.62
C ARG A 99 -13.74 4.48 -3.37
N LEU A 100 -12.63 4.32 -4.08
CA LEU A 100 -12.25 3.04 -4.70
C LEU A 100 -12.02 1.94 -3.65
N LYS A 101 -11.68 2.32 -2.42
CA LYS A 101 -11.52 1.41 -1.26
C LYS A 101 -12.80 1.26 -0.43
N GLY A 102 -13.95 1.70 -0.94
CA GLY A 102 -15.25 1.52 -0.31
C GLY A 102 -15.65 2.59 0.71
N VAL A 103 -14.80 3.59 0.98
CA VAL A 103 -15.12 4.69 1.91
C VAL A 103 -16.18 5.61 1.28
N SER A 104 -17.21 6.01 2.05
CA SER A 104 -18.20 6.95 1.56
C SER A 104 -17.57 8.31 1.24
N ARG A 105 -18.17 9.08 0.31
CA ARG A 105 -17.64 10.42 -0.01
C ARG A 105 -17.62 11.35 1.21
N HIS A 106 -18.61 11.25 2.07
CA HIS A 106 -18.73 12.06 3.28
C HIS A 106 -17.60 11.73 4.26
N ASP A 107 -17.43 10.45 4.58
CA ASP A 107 -16.40 9.98 5.53
C ASP A 107 -15.00 10.24 4.99
N ALA A 108 -14.79 10.01 3.69
CA ALA A 108 -13.51 10.30 3.04
C ALA A 108 -13.10 11.77 3.20
N ILE A 109 -14.05 12.72 3.02
CA ILE A 109 -13.76 14.15 3.19
C ILE A 109 -13.44 14.48 4.65
N GLN A 110 -14.17 13.92 5.61
CA GLN A 110 -13.94 14.16 7.03
C GLN A 110 -12.58 13.61 7.48
N GLN A 111 -12.31 12.35 7.15
CA GLN A 111 -11.04 11.71 7.50
C GLN A 111 -9.85 12.41 6.83
N LEU A 112 -9.97 12.76 5.55
CA LEU A 112 -8.91 13.49 4.84
C LEU A 112 -8.60 14.84 5.45
N LYS A 113 -9.62 15.59 5.88
CA LYS A 113 -9.40 16.87 6.57
C LYS A 113 -8.60 16.68 7.85
N ALA A 114 -8.96 15.69 8.68
CA ALA A 114 -8.20 15.36 9.90
C ALA A 114 -6.76 14.94 9.60
N TRP A 115 -6.54 14.12 8.58
CA TRP A 115 -5.21 13.73 8.14
C TRP A 115 -4.39 14.92 7.62
N PHE A 116 -5.00 15.81 6.83
CA PHE A 116 -4.32 16.98 6.29
C PHE A 116 -3.94 17.95 7.40
N GLU A 117 -4.79 18.15 8.39
CA GLU A 117 -4.48 18.92 9.59
C GLU A 117 -3.33 18.29 10.39
N LYS A 118 -3.39 16.97 10.67
CA LYS A 118 -2.34 16.22 11.37
C LYS A 118 -0.96 16.36 10.70
N PHE A 119 -0.93 16.46 9.37
CA PHE A 119 0.31 16.62 8.60
C PHE A 119 0.67 18.06 8.24
N GLY A 120 -0.16 19.05 8.62
CA GLY A 120 0.03 20.47 8.32
C GLY A 120 0.03 20.77 6.80
N ILE A 121 -0.89 20.12 6.08
CA ILE A 121 -0.96 20.19 4.60
C ILE A 121 -2.33 20.60 4.08
N GLU A 122 -3.17 21.25 4.88
CA GLU A 122 -4.53 21.67 4.53
C GLU A 122 -4.54 22.57 3.30
N ALA A 123 -3.53 23.43 3.17
CA ALA A 123 -3.37 24.33 2.03
C ALA A 123 -3.11 23.61 0.69
N TRP A 124 -2.90 22.28 0.72
CA TRP A 124 -2.65 21.53 -0.52
C TRP A 124 -3.94 20.99 -1.15
N TRP A 125 -5.06 21.07 -0.47
CA TRP A 125 -6.33 20.51 -0.90
C TRP A 125 -6.71 20.88 -2.34
N ASP A 126 -6.58 22.16 -2.69
CA ASP A 126 -6.94 22.70 -4.00
C ASP A 126 -5.78 22.78 -4.99
N ARG A 127 -4.57 22.41 -4.59
CA ARG A 127 -3.41 22.35 -5.48
C ARG A 127 -3.53 21.16 -6.44
N LYS A 128 -3.01 21.32 -7.65
CA LYS A 128 -2.82 20.19 -8.55
C LYS A 128 -1.66 19.32 -8.09
N VAL A 129 -1.78 18.02 -8.33
CA VAL A 129 -0.72 17.06 -7.98
C VAL A 129 0.62 17.39 -8.65
N GLU A 130 0.61 17.92 -9.87
CA GLU A 130 1.82 18.33 -10.59
C GLU A 130 2.59 19.48 -9.92
N GLU A 131 1.94 20.24 -9.05
CA GLU A 131 2.55 21.34 -8.28
C GLU A 131 3.25 20.85 -7.00
N LEU A 132 3.10 19.58 -6.65
CA LEU A 132 3.68 18.99 -5.45
C LEU A 132 5.15 18.62 -5.68
N SER A 133 5.99 18.91 -4.70
CA SER A 133 7.33 18.31 -4.63
C SER A 133 7.23 16.78 -4.45
N LYS A 134 8.34 16.06 -4.64
CA LYS A 134 8.40 14.61 -4.44
C LYS A 134 7.93 14.21 -3.04
N GLY A 135 8.44 14.89 -1.99
CA GLY A 135 8.07 14.61 -0.60
C GLY A 135 6.60 14.93 -0.30
N MET A 136 6.07 16.03 -0.88
CA MET A 136 4.64 16.37 -0.76
C MET A 136 3.75 15.28 -1.38
N ALA A 137 4.07 14.83 -2.59
CA ALA A 137 3.31 13.78 -3.27
C ALA A 137 3.34 12.46 -2.48
N GLN A 138 4.46 12.12 -1.86
CA GLN A 138 4.59 10.93 -1.02
C GLN A 138 3.73 11.01 0.25
N LYS A 139 3.65 12.19 0.91
CA LYS A 139 2.73 12.38 2.03
C LYS A 139 1.27 12.12 1.63
N VAL A 140 0.85 12.68 0.50
CA VAL A 140 -0.52 12.44 -0.03
C VAL A 140 -0.74 10.97 -0.34
N GLN A 141 0.21 10.29 -0.99
CA GLN A 141 0.13 8.85 -1.25
C GLN A 141 0.00 8.03 0.03
N PHE A 142 0.80 8.34 1.04
CA PHE A 142 0.72 7.66 2.33
C PHE A 142 -0.68 7.82 2.95
N ILE A 143 -1.19 9.04 3.04
CA ILE A 143 -2.52 9.32 3.59
C ILE A 143 -3.58 8.51 2.83
N THR A 144 -3.56 8.50 1.50
CA THR A 144 -4.53 7.74 0.71
C THR A 144 -4.39 6.23 0.85
N THR A 145 -3.22 5.74 1.23
CA THR A 145 -2.97 4.32 1.47
C THR A 145 -3.52 3.84 2.81
N VAL A 146 -3.51 4.70 3.84
CA VAL A 146 -3.95 4.32 5.20
C VAL A 146 -5.38 4.76 5.53
N LEU A 147 -5.96 5.66 4.76
CA LEU A 147 -7.24 6.31 5.03
C LEU A 147 -8.41 5.33 5.24
N HIS A 148 -8.42 4.23 4.52
CA HIS A 148 -9.47 3.22 4.58
C HIS A 148 -9.23 2.19 5.69
N GLU A 149 -8.31 2.47 6.62
CA GLU A 149 -7.97 1.64 7.78
C GLU A 149 -7.66 0.17 7.40
N PRO A 150 -6.67 -0.04 6.51
CA PRO A 150 -6.36 -1.38 6.05
C PRO A 150 -5.83 -2.26 7.17
N GLU A 151 -6.17 -3.54 7.13
CA GLU A 151 -5.67 -4.56 8.07
C GLU A 151 -4.23 -5.01 7.73
N MET A 152 -3.81 -4.82 6.48
CA MET A 152 -2.45 -5.09 6.00
C MET A 152 -1.92 -3.90 5.21
N LEU A 153 -0.70 -3.48 5.53
CA LEU A 153 0.01 -2.42 4.80
C LEU A 153 1.23 -3.01 4.10
N ILE A 154 1.37 -2.67 2.83
CA ILE A 154 2.51 -3.09 2.00
C ILE A 154 3.21 -1.85 1.48
N PHE A 155 4.51 -1.75 1.76
CA PHE A 155 5.37 -0.68 1.28
C PHE A 155 6.39 -1.25 0.30
N ASP A 156 6.36 -0.79 -0.95
CA ASP A 156 7.42 -1.03 -1.92
C ASP A 156 8.46 0.09 -1.73
N GLU A 157 9.68 -0.25 -1.30
CA GLU A 157 10.74 0.68 -0.84
C GLU A 157 10.50 1.34 0.55
N ALA A 158 10.36 0.51 1.58
CA ALA A 158 10.20 0.95 2.97
C ALA A 158 11.38 1.82 3.50
N ASP A 159 12.58 1.65 2.98
CA ASP A 159 13.77 2.43 3.31
C ASP A 159 13.62 3.91 2.98
N ARG A 160 12.96 4.25 1.90
CA ARG A 160 12.64 5.64 1.55
C ARG A 160 11.66 6.30 2.53
N MET A 161 10.74 5.55 3.07
CA MET A 161 9.79 6.07 4.06
C MET A 161 10.47 6.39 5.39
N LEU A 162 11.41 5.56 5.81
CA LEU A 162 12.22 5.80 7.02
C LEU A 162 13.07 7.07 6.88
N GLN A 163 13.65 7.33 5.70
CA GLN A 163 14.42 8.53 5.41
C GLN A 163 13.58 9.82 5.41
N MET A 164 12.27 9.73 5.22
CA MET A 164 11.35 10.86 5.20
C MET A 164 10.76 11.23 6.56
N GLY A 165 11.21 10.59 7.64
CA GLY A 165 10.71 10.83 8.99
C GLY A 165 9.37 10.15 9.32
N PHE A 166 8.83 9.34 8.42
CA PHE A 166 7.61 8.56 8.69
C PHE A 166 7.80 7.41 9.67
N GLY A 167 9.05 7.08 10.07
CA GLY A 167 9.32 5.99 11.01
C GLY A 167 8.55 6.12 12.32
N GLN A 168 8.51 7.33 12.90
CA GLN A 168 7.75 7.61 14.11
C GLN A 168 6.23 7.65 13.88
N ASP A 169 5.79 8.13 12.72
CA ASP A 169 4.37 8.20 12.37
C ASP A 169 3.82 6.83 11.98
N ALA A 170 4.59 5.99 11.30
CA ALA A 170 4.20 4.61 10.97
C ALA A 170 4.09 3.73 12.23
N GLU A 171 5.00 3.90 13.21
CA GLU A 171 4.91 3.22 14.50
C GLU A 171 3.70 3.68 15.33
N LYS A 172 3.39 4.98 15.32
CA LYS A 172 2.19 5.52 15.97
C LYS A 172 0.91 5.00 15.33
N ILE A 173 0.85 4.96 13.99
CA ILE A 173 -0.32 4.46 13.26
C ILE A 173 -0.50 2.97 13.51
N ALA A 174 0.57 2.17 13.50
CA ALA A 174 0.51 0.74 13.86
C ALA A 174 0.09 0.52 15.33
N ALA A 175 0.33 1.47 16.22
CA ALA A 175 -0.09 1.42 17.62
C ALA A 175 -1.54 1.90 17.83
N GLU A 176 -2.04 2.84 17.02
CA GLU A 176 -3.41 3.39 17.09
C GLU A 176 -4.44 2.47 16.39
N THR A 177 -4.00 1.51 15.54
CA THR A 177 -4.86 0.57 14.80
C THR A 177 -5.05 -0.77 15.53
N ARG A 178 -4.65 -0.84 16.82
CA ARG A 178 -4.84 -2.05 17.67
C ARG A 178 -6.07 -1.94 18.55
#